data_5c8e625b98649e5d5188a713b26d6921
#
_entry.id   5c8e625b98649e5d5188a713b26d6921
#
_cell.length_a   1.000
_cell.length_b   1.000
_cell.length_c   1.000
_cell.angle_alpha   90.00
_cell.angle_beta   90.00
_cell.angle_gamma   90.00
#
_symmetry.space_group_name_H-M   'P 1'
#
loop_
_entity.id
_entity.type
_entity.pdbx_description
1 polymer ?
#
loop_
_entity_poly.entity_id
_entity_poly.type
_entity_poly.pdbx_seq_one_letter_code
_entity_poly.pdbx_strand_id
1 'polypeptide(L)'
;MKKISIIIALFTMCIATAFGQAKKPKLMVVPSDAWCKQHNFTKTFDNQGTEEVIPDYQKALSTDKDLNNVISKINILMADRGFPLQDMQQSLKSINNISAEDRLLTSRTSGATIAESPLDRLRRTAKADILLEVDWTISEVGPKKTVTYNLKGLDAYSNKQVAGAQGTGAPSFSAEVPVL
;
A
#
# COMPACT_ATOMS: atom_id res chain seq x y z
N MET A 1 -7.93 55.49 -16.34
CA MET A 1 -7.92 54.12 -16.90
C MET A 1 -6.70 53.29 -16.50
N LYS A 2 -5.46 53.80 -16.51
CA LYS A 2 -4.24 53.04 -16.11
C LYS A 2 -4.28 52.48 -14.68
N LYS A 3 -4.89 53.18 -13.71
CA LYS A 3 -4.96 52.69 -12.28
C LYS A 3 -5.92 51.52 -12.11
N ILE A 4 -6.98 51.43 -12.88
CA ILE A 4 -7.94 50.32 -12.83
C ILE A 4 -7.33 49.04 -13.42
N SER A 5 -6.54 49.14 -14.50
CA SER A 5 -5.82 48.00 -15.09
C SER A 5 -4.81 47.36 -14.15
N ILE A 6 -4.14 48.15 -13.31
CA ILE A 6 -3.16 47.63 -12.33
C ILE A 6 -3.89 46.88 -11.22
N ILE A 7 -5.06 47.35 -10.75
CA ILE A 7 -5.84 46.66 -9.70
C ILE A 7 -6.37 45.33 -10.23
N ILE A 8 -6.86 45.27 -11.46
CA ILE A 8 -7.34 44.02 -12.08
C ILE A 8 -6.20 43.01 -12.27
N ALA A 9 -5.01 43.48 -12.67
CA ALA A 9 -3.83 42.61 -12.81
C ALA A 9 -3.34 42.05 -11.47
N LEU A 10 -3.37 42.86 -10.41
CA LEU A 10 -3.05 42.37 -9.05
C LEU A 10 -4.08 41.37 -8.54
N PHE A 11 -5.35 41.57 -8.81
CA PHE A 11 -6.43 40.68 -8.37
C PHE A 11 -6.38 39.33 -9.11
N THR A 12 -6.07 39.31 -10.41
CA THR A 12 -5.86 38.06 -11.18
C THR A 12 -4.62 37.29 -10.69
N MET A 13 -3.56 37.98 -10.26
CA MET A 13 -2.36 37.31 -9.74
C MET A 13 -2.57 36.67 -8.37
N CYS A 14 -3.45 37.23 -7.53
CA CYS A 14 -3.83 36.64 -6.24
C CYS A 14 -4.74 35.39 -6.39
N ILE A 15 -5.57 35.31 -7.43
CA ILE A 15 -6.45 34.16 -7.66
C ILE A 15 -5.64 32.94 -8.11
N ALA A 16 -4.56 33.13 -8.87
CA ALA A 16 -3.70 32.05 -9.37
C ALA A 16 -2.96 31.30 -8.23
N THR A 17 -2.74 31.94 -7.08
CA THR A 17 -2.08 31.32 -5.92
C THR A 17 -3.08 30.66 -4.95
N ALA A 18 -4.37 30.89 -5.09
CA ALA A 18 -5.42 30.34 -4.23
C ALA A 18 -5.85 28.92 -4.60
N PHE A 19 -5.43 28.38 -5.74
CA PHE A 19 -5.49 26.94 -5.98
C PHE A 19 -4.42 26.28 -5.13
N GLY A 20 -4.67 26.22 -3.83
CA GLY A 20 -3.83 25.56 -2.88
C GLY A 20 -3.48 24.17 -3.43
N GLN A 21 -2.21 23.84 -3.48
CA GLN A 21 -1.76 22.52 -3.86
C GLN A 21 -2.47 21.54 -2.95
N ALA A 22 -3.46 20.84 -3.48
CA ALA A 22 -4.15 19.78 -2.74
C ALA A 22 -3.07 18.86 -2.18
N LYS A 23 -3.04 18.71 -0.86
CA LYS A 23 -2.06 17.86 -0.20
C LYS A 23 -2.14 16.47 -0.82
N LYS A 24 -1.03 16.00 -1.38
CA LYS A 24 -1.00 14.66 -1.97
C LYS A 24 -1.36 13.62 -0.92
N PRO A 25 -2.15 12.60 -1.28
CA PRO A 25 -2.52 11.53 -0.36
C PRO A 25 -1.29 10.77 0.10
N LYS A 26 -1.32 10.30 1.34
CA LYS A 26 -0.31 9.43 1.91
C LYS A 26 -0.51 8.02 1.39
N LEU A 27 0.53 7.45 0.79
CA LEU A 27 0.49 6.11 0.20
C LEU A 27 1.17 5.08 1.12
N MET A 28 0.67 3.86 1.08
CA MET A 28 1.36 2.69 1.61
C MET A 28 1.31 1.58 0.57
N VAL A 29 2.47 1.05 0.19
CA VAL A 29 2.57 -0.07 -0.76
C VAL A 29 2.45 -1.37 0.01
N VAL A 30 1.57 -2.26 -0.45
CA VAL A 30 1.29 -3.55 0.16
C VAL A 30 1.24 -4.63 -0.92
N PRO A 31 1.65 -5.89 -0.66
CA PRO A 31 1.37 -6.98 -1.59
C PRO A 31 -0.14 -7.25 -1.65
N SER A 32 -0.65 -7.67 -2.79
CA SER A 32 -2.05 -8.06 -2.90
C SER A 32 -2.32 -9.36 -2.12
N ASP A 33 -3.55 -9.52 -1.64
CA ASP A 33 -3.98 -10.76 -0.98
C ASP A 33 -3.83 -11.97 -1.91
N ALA A 34 -4.10 -11.78 -3.20
CA ALA A 34 -3.98 -12.81 -4.21
C ALA A 34 -2.52 -13.26 -4.36
N TRP A 35 -1.59 -12.31 -4.41
CA TRP A 35 -0.16 -12.60 -4.48
C TRP A 35 0.31 -13.36 -3.23
N CYS A 36 -0.10 -12.94 -2.04
CA CYS A 36 0.24 -13.63 -0.80
C CYS A 36 -0.25 -15.07 -0.78
N LYS A 37 -1.48 -15.32 -1.22
CA LYS A 37 -2.06 -16.67 -1.32
C LYS A 37 -1.30 -17.53 -2.33
N GLN A 38 -0.97 -16.98 -3.49
CA GLN A 38 -0.24 -17.70 -4.55
C GLN A 38 1.17 -18.11 -4.11
N HIS A 39 1.83 -17.31 -3.27
CA HIS A 39 3.18 -17.56 -2.77
C HIS A 39 3.22 -18.23 -1.38
N ASN A 40 2.08 -18.76 -0.90
CA ASN A 40 1.95 -19.43 0.40
C ASN A 40 2.32 -18.54 1.61
N PHE A 41 2.16 -17.23 1.48
CA PHE A 41 2.26 -16.27 2.57
C PHE A 41 0.89 -16.08 3.23
N THR A 42 0.40 -17.15 3.84
CA THR A 42 -0.89 -17.19 4.51
C THR A 42 -0.76 -17.75 5.90
N LYS A 43 -1.73 -17.44 6.74
CA LYS A 43 -1.91 -18.01 8.06
C LYS A 43 -3.40 -18.26 8.31
N THR A 44 -3.68 -19.25 9.17
CA THR A 44 -5.05 -19.51 9.63
C THR A 44 -5.41 -18.52 10.71
N PHE A 45 -6.60 -17.99 10.63
CA PHE A 45 -7.19 -17.09 11.59
C PHE A 45 -8.55 -17.67 12.03
N ASP A 46 -8.71 -17.86 13.34
CA ASP A 46 -9.98 -18.30 13.91
C ASP A 46 -10.89 -17.10 14.13
N ASN A 47 -11.96 -17.06 13.37
CA ASN A 47 -13.02 -16.06 13.49
C ASN A 47 -14.26 -16.69 14.13
N GLN A 48 -14.30 -16.69 15.46
CA GLN A 48 -15.42 -17.20 16.26
C GLN A 48 -15.79 -18.67 15.94
N GLY A 49 -14.79 -19.53 15.78
CA GLY A 49 -14.98 -20.95 15.47
C GLY A 49 -15.02 -21.26 13.97
N THR A 50 -14.85 -20.25 13.11
CA THR A 50 -14.68 -20.45 11.67
C THR A 50 -13.22 -20.15 11.31
N GLU A 51 -12.52 -21.14 10.78
CA GLU A 51 -11.15 -20.96 10.31
C GLU A 51 -11.14 -20.25 8.95
N GLU A 52 -10.47 -19.11 8.89
CA GLU A 52 -10.25 -18.36 7.67
C GLU A 52 -8.76 -18.31 7.31
N VAL A 53 -8.45 -18.48 6.03
CA VAL A 53 -7.08 -18.34 5.51
C VAL A 53 -6.87 -16.90 5.08
N ILE A 54 -6.01 -16.20 5.81
CA ILE A 54 -5.72 -14.79 5.62
C ILE A 54 -4.26 -14.57 5.19
N PRO A 55 -3.94 -13.46 4.50
CA PRO A 55 -2.57 -13.10 4.16
C PRO A 55 -1.69 -12.90 5.41
N ASP A 56 -0.45 -13.40 5.33
CA ASP A 56 0.59 -13.14 6.33
C ASP A 56 1.63 -12.17 5.74
N TYR A 57 1.28 -10.89 5.73
CA TYR A 57 2.15 -9.82 5.22
C TYR A 57 3.50 -9.75 5.95
N GLN A 58 3.52 -10.08 7.24
CA GLN A 58 4.77 -10.04 8.00
C GLN A 58 5.73 -11.13 7.53
N LYS A 59 5.23 -12.35 7.33
CA LYS A 59 6.01 -13.45 6.77
C LYS A 59 6.49 -13.12 5.37
N ALA A 60 5.60 -12.58 4.51
CA ALA A 60 5.95 -12.18 3.15
C ALA A 60 7.12 -11.17 3.14
N LEU A 61 7.02 -10.08 3.89
CA LEU A 61 8.06 -9.05 3.96
C LEU A 61 9.36 -9.53 4.62
N SER A 62 9.31 -10.48 5.55
CA SER A 62 10.52 -10.99 6.21
C SER A 62 11.26 -12.03 5.38
N THR A 63 10.57 -12.71 4.47
CA THR A 63 11.10 -13.87 3.76
C THR A 63 11.41 -13.58 2.30
N ASP A 64 10.55 -12.81 1.62
CA ASP A 64 10.63 -12.58 0.17
C ASP A 64 11.43 -11.31 -0.13
N LYS A 65 12.63 -11.51 -0.72
CA LYS A 65 13.53 -10.41 -1.09
C LYS A 65 13.02 -9.64 -2.32
N ASP A 66 12.37 -10.32 -3.24
CA ASP A 66 11.89 -9.71 -4.47
C ASP A 66 10.70 -8.81 -4.18
N LEU A 67 9.80 -9.23 -3.29
CA LEU A 67 8.75 -8.37 -2.77
C LEU A 67 9.31 -7.09 -2.14
N ASN A 68 10.34 -7.22 -1.30
CA ASN A 68 10.96 -6.05 -0.66
C ASN A 68 11.60 -5.12 -1.70
N ASN A 69 12.26 -5.66 -2.72
CA ASN A 69 12.86 -4.88 -3.81
C ASN A 69 11.79 -4.14 -4.62
N VAL A 70 10.71 -4.81 -4.97
CA VAL A 70 9.58 -4.21 -5.71
C VAL A 70 8.94 -3.08 -4.89
N ILE A 71 8.60 -3.34 -3.63
CA ILE A 71 8.03 -2.32 -2.74
C ILE A 71 8.98 -1.12 -2.60
N SER A 72 10.27 -1.37 -2.38
CA SER A 72 11.27 -0.31 -2.26
C SER A 72 11.36 0.54 -3.53
N LYS A 73 11.35 -0.11 -4.70
CA LYS A 73 11.39 0.60 -5.98
C LYS A 73 10.16 1.46 -6.20
N ILE A 74 8.96 0.94 -5.92
CA ILE A 74 7.71 1.71 -6.01
C ILE A 74 7.75 2.89 -5.04
N ASN A 75 8.21 2.68 -3.81
CA ASN A 75 8.34 3.74 -2.81
C ASN A 75 9.26 4.88 -3.32
N ILE A 76 10.41 4.55 -3.91
CA ILE A 76 11.31 5.54 -4.50
C ILE A 76 10.59 6.32 -5.59
N LEU A 77 9.94 5.63 -6.54
CA LEU A 77 9.23 6.28 -7.64
C LEU A 77 8.09 7.20 -7.17
N MET A 78 7.39 6.84 -6.09
CA MET A 78 6.33 7.67 -5.53
C MET A 78 6.91 8.86 -4.74
N ALA A 79 8.00 8.64 -3.99
CA ALA A 79 8.72 9.71 -3.30
C ALA A 79 9.24 10.77 -4.27
N ASP A 80 9.84 10.36 -5.38
CA ASP A 80 10.34 11.26 -6.43
C ASP A 80 9.20 12.11 -7.04
N ARG A 81 7.98 11.59 -7.04
CA ARG A 81 6.77 12.31 -7.45
C ARG A 81 6.16 13.16 -6.33
N GLY A 82 6.80 13.18 -5.15
CA GLY A 82 6.39 13.97 -3.99
C GLY A 82 5.16 13.43 -3.25
N PHE A 83 4.87 12.13 -3.34
CA PHE A 83 3.84 11.51 -2.49
C PHE A 83 4.42 11.20 -1.11
N PRO A 84 3.73 11.57 -0.01
CA PRO A 84 4.09 11.11 1.32
C PRO A 84 3.90 9.59 1.42
N LEU A 85 4.87 8.90 1.99
CA LEU A 85 4.84 7.45 2.13
C LEU A 85 4.69 7.02 3.58
N GLN A 86 3.98 5.92 3.77
CA GLN A 86 3.89 5.20 5.03
C GLN A 86 4.56 3.84 4.87
N ASP A 87 5.51 3.54 5.74
CA ASP A 87 6.22 2.26 5.70
C ASP A 87 5.35 1.14 6.25
N MET A 88 5.20 0.07 5.45
CA MET A 88 4.38 -1.09 5.81
C MET A 88 4.99 -1.88 6.96
N GLN A 89 6.32 -2.05 6.99
CA GLN A 89 6.99 -2.82 8.05
C GLN A 89 6.83 -2.13 9.41
N GLN A 90 6.96 -0.80 9.44
CA GLN A 90 6.75 -0.02 10.66
C GLN A 90 5.30 -0.09 11.13
N SER A 91 4.36 -0.05 10.20
CA SER A 91 2.93 -0.18 10.50
C SER A 91 2.61 -1.56 11.09
N LEU A 92 3.16 -2.65 10.54
CA LEU A 92 3.00 -4.01 11.06
C LEU A 92 3.63 -4.19 12.45
N LYS A 93 4.81 -3.62 12.69
CA LYS A 93 5.43 -3.63 14.04
C LYS A 93 4.56 -2.90 15.06
N SER A 94 4.01 -1.76 14.70
CA SER A 94 3.08 -1.01 15.54
C SER A 94 1.83 -1.81 15.89
N ILE A 95 1.24 -2.52 14.91
CA ILE A 95 0.09 -3.40 15.12
C ILE A 95 0.41 -4.53 16.11
N ASN A 96 1.58 -5.15 15.95
CA ASN A 96 1.98 -6.25 16.84
C ASN A 96 2.16 -5.77 18.28
N ASN A 97 2.72 -4.58 18.49
CA ASN A 97 2.88 -3.98 19.81
C ASN A 97 1.51 -3.69 20.44
N ILE A 98 0.60 -3.05 19.71
CA ILE A 98 -0.77 -2.78 20.17
C ILE A 98 -1.50 -4.10 20.49
N SER A 99 -1.35 -5.13 19.64
CA SER A 99 -1.98 -6.44 19.89
C SER A 99 -1.42 -7.13 21.12
N ALA A 100 -0.15 -6.95 21.44
CA ALA A 100 0.44 -7.48 22.69
C ALA A 100 -0.12 -6.74 23.92
N GLU A 101 -0.26 -5.44 23.85
CA GLU A 101 -0.87 -4.61 24.90
C GLU A 101 -2.36 -4.96 25.10
N ASP A 102 -3.13 -5.09 24.00
CA ASP A 102 -4.54 -5.49 24.03
C ASP A 102 -4.74 -6.87 24.65
N ARG A 103 -3.86 -7.84 24.37
CA ARG A 103 -3.91 -9.17 24.99
C ARG A 103 -3.67 -9.13 26.50
N LEU A 104 -2.81 -8.21 26.95
CA LEU A 104 -2.58 -8.01 28.39
C LEU A 104 -3.78 -7.34 29.08
N LEU A 105 -4.53 -6.51 28.35
CA LEU A 105 -5.73 -5.85 28.85
C LEU A 105 -6.96 -6.75 28.80
N THR A 106 -7.15 -7.52 27.72
CA THR A 106 -8.30 -8.42 27.53
C THR A 106 -8.21 -9.67 28.40
N SER A 107 -7.02 -10.06 28.86
CA SER A 107 -6.92 -11.08 29.90
C SER A 107 -7.58 -10.66 31.23
N ARG A 108 -7.95 -9.40 31.39
CA ARG A 108 -8.63 -8.85 32.55
C ARG A 108 -10.13 -8.57 32.37
N THR A 109 -10.63 -8.63 31.12
CA THR A 109 -12.04 -8.37 30.79
C THR A 109 -12.51 -9.39 29.75
N SER A 110 -13.34 -10.33 30.18
CA SER A 110 -14.00 -11.29 29.29
C SER A 110 -15.10 -10.58 28.48
N GLY A 111 -14.75 -10.00 27.32
CA GLY A 111 -15.67 -9.43 26.35
C GLY A 111 -15.28 -9.94 24.96
N ALA A 112 -16.23 -10.59 24.25
CA ALA A 112 -16.03 -11.02 22.88
C ALA A 112 -15.76 -9.81 21.98
N THR A 113 -14.49 -9.59 21.64
CA THR A 113 -14.11 -8.61 20.63
C THR A 113 -14.31 -9.21 19.25
N ILE A 114 -15.07 -8.54 18.40
CA ILE A 114 -15.16 -8.90 16.98
C ILE A 114 -13.74 -8.89 16.42
N ALA A 115 -13.32 -10.03 15.90
CA ALA A 115 -11.97 -10.16 15.33
C ALA A 115 -11.89 -9.36 14.03
N GLU A 116 -11.16 -8.27 14.09
CA GLU A 116 -10.88 -7.43 12.91
C GLU A 116 -9.88 -8.12 11.99
N SER A 117 -10.10 -8.10 10.67
CA SER A 117 -9.16 -8.68 9.71
C SER A 117 -7.80 -7.96 9.80
N PRO A 118 -6.66 -8.67 9.52
CA PRO A 118 -5.33 -8.03 9.51
C PRO A 118 -5.22 -6.85 8.57
N LEU A 119 -5.91 -6.89 7.43
CA LEU A 119 -5.93 -5.81 6.46
C LEU A 119 -6.68 -4.59 6.98
N ASP A 120 -7.86 -4.78 7.60
CA ASP A 120 -8.63 -3.68 8.17
C ASP A 120 -7.89 -3.04 9.35
N ARG A 121 -7.23 -3.86 10.17
CA ARG A 121 -6.35 -3.35 11.23
C ARG A 121 -5.18 -2.56 10.65
N LEU A 122 -4.55 -3.05 9.58
CA LEU A 122 -3.48 -2.34 8.88
C LEU A 122 -3.98 -0.99 8.32
N ARG A 123 -5.14 -0.95 7.68
CA ARG A 123 -5.76 0.27 7.17
C ARG A 123 -5.97 1.31 8.26
N ARG A 124 -6.55 0.91 9.36
CA ARG A 124 -6.84 1.78 10.50
C ARG A 124 -5.56 2.32 11.18
N THR A 125 -4.54 1.47 11.31
CA THR A 125 -3.31 1.78 12.07
C THR A 125 -2.29 2.53 11.23
N ALA A 126 -2.21 2.25 9.94
CA ALA A 126 -1.17 2.78 9.05
C ALA A 126 -1.30 4.27 8.77
N LYS A 127 -2.48 4.87 9.00
CA LYS A 127 -2.75 6.29 8.71
C LYS A 127 -2.37 6.66 7.27
N ALA A 128 -2.48 5.72 6.34
CA ALA A 128 -2.37 5.94 4.91
C ALA A 128 -3.74 6.34 4.35
N ASP A 129 -3.75 7.21 3.35
CA ASP A 129 -4.99 7.60 2.67
C ASP A 129 -5.30 6.61 1.55
N ILE A 130 -4.26 6.07 0.90
CA ILE A 130 -4.37 5.10 -0.19
C ILE A 130 -3.45 3.92 0.08
N LEU A 131 -3.99 2.71 -0.04
CA LEU A 131 -3.22 1.48 -0.12
C LEU A 131 -2.95 1.17 -1.59
N LEU A 132 -1.68 1.02 -1.94
CA LEU A 132 -1.24 0.65 -3.27
C LEU A 132 -0.91 -0.84 -3.25
N GLU A 133 -1.89 -1.68 -3.61
CA GLU A 133 -1.70 -3.11 -3.74
C GLU A 133 -0.86 -3.41 -4.98
N VAL A 134 0.16 -4.25 -4.81
CA VAL A 134 1.02 -4.72 -5.89
C VAL A 134 0.94 -6.23 -6.00
N ASP A 135 0.83 -6.70 -7.21
CA ASP A 135 1.08 -8.09 -7.58
C ASP A 135 1.86 -8.16 -8.89
N TRP A 136 2.44 -9.30 -9.17
CA TRP A 136 3.07 -9.59 -10.47
C TRP A 136 2.96 -11.06 -10.82
N THR A 137 2.99 -11.30 -12.09
CA THR A 137 3.02 -12.65 -12.66
C THR A 137 4.21 -12.78 -13.60
N ILE A 138 4.89 -13.92 -13.54
CA ILE A 138 5.98 -14.25 -14.45
C ILE A 138 5.42 -15.23 -15.48
N SER A 139 5.52 -14.87 -16.75
CA SER A 139 5.14 -15.73 -17.88
C SER A 139 6.40 -16.14 -18.63
N GLU A 140 6.56 -17.43 -18.85
CA GLU A 140 7.67 -18.01 -19.60
C GLU A 140 7.16 -18.58 -20.92
N VAL A 141 7.66 -18.05 -22.02
CA VAL A 141 7.36 -18.56 -23.37
C VAL A 141 8.67 -18.87 -24.07
N GLY A 142 9.06 -20.14 -24.04
CA GLY A 142 10.38 -20.59 -24.49
C GLY A 142 11.49 -19.96 -23.63
N PRO A 143 12.54 -19.39 -24.25
CA PRO A 143 13.64 -18.76 -23.50
C PRO A 143 13.30 -17.34 -22.99
N LYS A 144 12.11 -16.83 -23.29
CA LYS A 144 11.71 -15.47 -22.92
C LYS A 144 10.88 -15.49 -21.65
N LYS A 145 11.35 -14.75 -20.63
CA LYS A 145 10.58 -14.44 -19.43
C LYS A 145 10.00 -13.04 -19.56
N THR A 146 8.75 -12.90 -19.17
CA THR A 146 8.05 -11.62 -19.15
C THR A 146 7.39 -11.47 -17.79
N VAL A 147 7.56 -10.33 -17.15
CA VAL A 147 6.91 -10.03 -15.88
C VAL A 147 5.86 -8.96 -16.14
N THR A 148 4.67 -9.20 -15.65
CA THR A 148 3.57 -8.23 -15.68
C THR A 148 3.29 -7.80 -14.25
N TYR A 149 3.41 -6.51 -13.98
CA TYR A 149 3.05 -5.89 -12.71
C TYR A 149 1.66 -5.30 -12.79
N ASN A 150 0.88 -5.51 -11.75
CA ASN A 150 -0.41 -4.87 -11.54
C ASN A 150 -0.34 -4.04 -10.26
N LEU A 151 -0.79 -2.80 -10.37
CA LEU A 151 -0.92 -1.87 -9.25
C LEU A 151 -2.39 -1.46 -9.12
N LYS A 152 -2.91 -1.51 -7.91
CA LYS A 152 -4.29 -1.16 -7.62
C LYS A 152 -4.33 -0.25 -6.40
N GLY A 153 -4.76 1.00 -6.60
CA GLY A 153 -4.94 1.96 -5.52
C GLY A 153 -6.31 1.83 -4.90
N LEU A 154 -6.35 1.55 -3.60
CA LEU A 154 -7.57 1.48 -2.80
C LEU A 154 -7.60 2.64 -1.81
N ASP A 155 -8.72 3.35 -1.76
CA ASP A 155 -8.99 4.28 -0.68
C ASP A 155 -9.04 3.52 0.65
N ALA A 156 -8.20 3.92 1.61
CA ALA A 156 -8.02 3.18 2.86
C ALA A 156 -9.28 3.20 3.76
N TYR A 157 -10.17 4.16 3.57
CA TYR A 157 -11.37 4.32 4.38
C TYR A 157 -12.59 3.62 3.78
N SER A 158 -12.77 3.75 2.47
CA SER A 158 -13.98 3.25 1.78
C SER A 158 -13.79 1.92 1.07
N ASN A 159 -12.57 1.40 0.98
CA ASN A 159 -12.21 0.21 0.20
C ASN A 159 -12.50 0.32 -1.31
N LYS A 160 -12.77 1.51 -1.81
CA LYS A 160 -13.04 1.71 -3.22
C LYS A 160 -11.74 1.78 -4.00
N GLN A 161 -11.70 1.14 -5.15
CA GLN A 161 -10.60 1.31 -6.08
C GLN A 161 -10.65 2.72 -6.68
N VAL A 162 -9.57 3.47 -6.51
CA VAL A 162 -9.44 4.86 -6.99
C VAL A 162 -8.40 5.02 -8.09
N ALA A 163 -7.52 4.02 -8.25
CA ALA A 163 -6.49 4.02 -9.27
C ALA A 163 -6.14 2.59 -9.69
N GLY A 164 -5.53 2.45 -10.85
CA GLY A 164 -4.96 1.20 -11.33
C GLY A 164 -3.93 1.47 -12.41
N ALA A 165 -2.89 0.64 -12.45
CA ALA A 165 -1.88 0.65 -13.48
C ALA A 165 -1.38 -0.77 -13.73
N GLN A 166 -0.97 -1.03 -14.96
CA GLN A 166 -0.33 -2.29 -15.35
C GLN A 166 0.92 -1.96 -16.15
N GLY A 167 1.97 -2.71 -15.92
CA GLY A 167 3.21 -2.60 -16.68
C GLY A 167 3.78 -3.98 -16.98
N THR A 168 4.36 -4.13 -18.17
CA THR A 168 4.99 -5.38 -18.60
C THR A 168 6.44 -5.11 -18.95
N GLY A 169 7.34 -5.95 -18.46
CA GLY A 169 8.77 -5.87 -18.73
C GLY A 169 9.40 -7.24 -18.95
N ALA A 170 10.52 -7.26 -19.66
CA ALA A 170 11.35 -8.44 -19.75
C ALA A 170 12.51 -8.30 -18.76
N PRO A 171 12.80 -9.33 -17.93
CA PRO A 171 13.97 -9.30 -17.07
C PRO A 171 15.24 -9.23 -17.90
N SER A 172 16.23 -8.44 -17.43
CA SER A 172 17.56 -8.55 -17.96
C SER A 172 18.18 -9.90 -17.54
N PHE A 173 19.16 -10.41 -18.29
CA PHE A 173 19.76 -11.74 -18.12
C PHE A 173 20.25 -12.10 -16.71
N SER A 174 20.28 -11.15 -15.77
CA SER A 174 20.80 -11.32 -14.41
C SER A 174 19.79 -11.04 -13.29
N ALA A 175 18.54 -10.73 -13.62
CA ALA A 175 17.54 -10.43 -12.61
C ALA A 175 16.26 -11.24 -12.85
N GLU A 176 15.77 -11.92 -11.83
CA GLU A 176 14.48 -12.61 -11.88
C GLU A 176 13.31 -11.64 -11.89
N VAL A 177 13.54 -10.43 -11.40
CA VAL A 177 12.55 -9.32 -11.38
C VAL A 177 13.08 -8.16 -12.23
N PRO A 178 12.33 -7.66 -13.21
CA PRO A 178 12.75 -6.51 -14.00
C PRO A 178 12.95 -5.28 -13.12
N VAL A 179 13.98 -4.52 -13.42
CA VAL A 179 14.11 -3.18 -12.84
C VAL A 179 13.07 -2.29 -13.51
N LEU A 180 12.10 -1.85 -12.75
CA LEU A 180 11.08 -0.86 -13.14
C LEU A 180 11.71 0.52 -13.42
#